data_8bc1f215f95d8e60d00d594a4b810d8e
#
_entry.id   8bc1f215f95d8e60d00d594a4b810d8e
#
_cell.length_a   1.000
_cell.length_b   1.000
_cell.length_c   1.000
_cell.angle_alpha   90.00
_cell.angle_beta   90.00
_cell.angle_gamma   90.00
#
_symmetry.space_group_name_H-M   'P 1'
#
loop_
_entity.id
_entity.type
_entity.pdbx_description
1 polymer ?
#
loop_
_entity_poly.entity_id
_entity_poly.type
_entity_poly.pdbx_seq_one_letter_code
_entity_poly.pdbx_strand_id
1 'polypeptide(L)'
;MSDLATKLLEKLLQDAEKKSAGVRVRAAAITQSALEPYHSNNNFSERESFETLMQSAHESGAICLTREKGFGLEGRIERIDLIDLAKLALFLDVATQRELLLKARVMLTPFIQEFKVLNDVLESWQLLKKVRRTSPEKAKDWSDAARVIIYMRNQPDITKGELPIREVSAHLFKNTKVIEKLSGLLDVLLCGNLDSPPRNPREVWSEIGLHKEEQPVRLAGSVTIKRERVCALLDTPYSCLLYTSDAAD
;
A
#
# COMPACT_ATOMS: atom_id res chain seq x y z
N MET A 1 -7.40 -12.03 24.80
CA MET A 1 -8.70 -11.32 24.67
C MET A 1 -8.58 -9.82 24.41
N SER A 2 -7.50 -9.14 24.86
CA SER A 2 -7.24 -7.76 24.41
C SER A 2 -7.15 -7.67 22.87
N ASP A 3 -6.57 -8.67 22.20
CA ASP A 3 -6.52 -8.78 20.74
C ASP A 3 -7.92 -8.92 20.09
N LEU A 4 -8.87 -9.64 20.70
CA LEU A 4 -10.25 -9.71 20.22
C LEU A 4 -10.96 -8.36 20.37
N ALA A 5 -10.80 -7.70 21.51
CA ALA A 5 -11.39 -6.40 21.76
C ALA A 5 -10.88 -5.35 20.75
N THR A 6 -9.57 -5.29 20.55
CA THR A 6 -8.96 -4.39 19.56
C THR A 6 -9.48 -4.66 18.15
N LYS A 7 -9.51 -5.93 17.71
CA LYS A 7 -10.06 -6.31 16.40
C LYS A 7 -11.53 -5.92 16.21
N LEU A 8 -12.33 -6.04 17.27
CA LEU A 8 -13.74 -5.63 17.21
C LEU A 8 -13.87 -4.10 17.11
N LEU A 9 -13.07 -3.34 17.86
CA LEU A 9 -13.07 -1.89 17.76
C LEU A 9 -12.54 -1.39 16.41
N GLU A 10 -11.49 -2.01 15.87
CA GLU A 10 -10.99 -1.73 14.51
C GLU A 10 -12.05 -2.01 13.44
N LYS A 11 -12.76 -3.13 13.56
CA LYS A 11 -13.88 -3.46 12.66
C LYS A 11 -15.00 -2.43 12.75
N LEU A 12 -15.34 -2.00 13.98
CA LEU A 12 -16.36 -0.97 14.21
C LEU A 12 -15.97 0.35 13.54
N LEU A 13 -14.70 0.75 13.67
CA LEU A 13 -14.14 1.93 13.02
C LEU A 13 -14.24 1.82 11.50
N GLN A 14 -13.78 0.71 10.91
CA GLN A 14 -13.84 0.48 9.45
C GLN A 14 -15.27 0.49 8.91
N ASP A 15 -16.22 -0.11 9.62
CA ASP A 15 -17.62 -0.15 9.20
C ASP A 15 -18.27 1.24 9.29
N ALA A 16 -17.87 2.05 10.27
CA ALA A 16 -18.31 3.44 10.38
C ALA A 16 -17.73 4.32 9.26
N GLU A 17 -16.46 4.14 8.92
CA GLU A 17 -15.82 4.83 7.79
C GLU A 17 -16.48 4.48 6.46
N LYS A 18 -16.80 3.21 6.23
CA LYS A 18 -17.56 2.78 5.05
C LYS A 18 -18.93 3.46 4.98
N LYS A 19 -19.63 3.53 6.10
CA LYS A 19 -20.93 4.21 6.19
C LYS A 19 -20.81 5.71 5.88
N SER A 20 -19.79 6.37 6.40
CA SER A 20 -19.52 7.79 6.14
C SER A 20 -19.17 8.06 4.66
N ALA A 21 -18.54 7.09 3.98
CA ALA A 21 -18.25 7.13 2.54
C ALA A 21 -19.44 6.74 1.65
N GLY A 22 -20.64 6.53 2.22
CA GLY A 22 -21.85 6.17 1.48
C GLY A 22 -21.91 4.68 1.06
N VAL A 23 -21.00 3.86 1.53
CA VAL A 23 -21.03 2.41 1.29
C VAL A 23 -22.10 1.78 2.18
N ARG A 24 -22.93 0.91 1.61
CA ARG A 24 -24.03 0.26 2.33
C ARG A 24 -23.48 -0.74 3.36
N VAL A 25 -23.52 -0.36 4.63
CA VAL A 25 -23.15 -1.23 5.76
C VAL A 25 -24.36 -1.42 6.66
N ARG A 26 -24.57 -2.62 7.20
CA ARG A 26 -25.76 -2.95 8.01
C ARG A 26 -25.92 -2.08 9.25
N ALA A 27 -24.88 -1.89 10.03
CA ALA A 27 -24.83 -0.96 11.17
C ALA A 27 -23.37 -0.80 11.61
N ALA A 28 -22.99 0.41 12.06
CA ALA A 28 -21.75 0.60 12.80
C ALA A 28 -21.96 0.20 14.27
N ALA A 29 -22.23 -1.08 14.51
CA ALA A 29 -22.45 -1.65 15.81
C ALA A 29 -21.98 -3.11 15.86
N ILE A 30 -21.43 -3.52 16.99
CA ILE A 30 -21.07 -4.89 17.28
C ILE A 30 -22.24 -5.53 18.03
N THR A 31 -22.81 -6.59 17.46
CA THR A 31 -23.96 -7.29 18.02
C THR A 31 -23.54 -8.60 18.69
N GLN A 32 -24.47 -9.24 19.39
CA GLN A 32 -24.26 -10.46 20.17
C GLN A 32 -23.54 -11.57 19.37
N SER A 33 -23.84 -11.73 18.08
CA SER A 33 -23.17 -12.74 17.24
C SER A 33 -21.65 -12.52 17.07
N ALA A 34 -21.21 -11.26 17.08
CA ALA A 34 -19.77 -10.94 17.02
C ALA A 34 -19.11 -11.01 18.42
N LEU A 35 -19.90 -10.98 19.48
CA LEU A 35 -19.47 -11.11 20.87
C LEU A 35 -19.48 -12.56 21.37
N GLU A 36 -19.91 -13.54 20.54
CA GLU A 36 -19.95 -14.96 20.91
C GLU A 36 -18.61 -15.46 21.49
N PRO A 37 -17.42 -15.15 20.91
CA PRO A 37 -16.14 -15.55 21.50
C PRO A 37 -15.89 -14.99 22.90
N TYR A 38 -16.45 -13.80 23.23
CA TYR A 38 -16.40 -13.24 24.57
C TYR A 38 -17.37 -13.93 25.51
N HIS A 39 -18.60 -14.24 25.04
CA HIS A 39 -19.62 -14.89 25.85
C HIS A 39 -19.29 -16.36 26.20
N SER A 40 -18.69 -17.08 25.25
CA SER A 40 -18.30 -18.51 25.40
C SER A 40 -16.98 -18.70 26.13
N ASN A 41 -16.21 -17.63 26.39
CA ASN A 41 -14.92 -17.75 27.06
C ASN A 41 -15.08 -17.98 28.57
N ASN A 42 -14.54 -19.08 29.06
CA ASN A 42 -14.53 -19.44 30.47
C ASN A 42 -13.30 -18.91 31.23
N ASN A 43 -12.33 -18.31 30.55
CA ASN A 43 -11.15 -17.75 31.20
C ASN A 43 -11.48 -16.36 31.76
N PHE A 44 -11.56 -16.27 33.07
CA PHE A 44 -11.91 -15.02 33.78
C PHE A 44 -10.95 -13.88 33.47
N SER A 45 -9.64 -14.11 33.51
CA SER A 45 -8.63 -13.08 33.28
C SER A 45 -8.70 -12.50 31.85
N GLU A 46 -9.00 -13.35 30.86
CA GLU A 46 -9.17 -12.88 29.48
C GLU A 46 -10.44 -12.06 29.30
N ARG A 47 -11.54 -12.47 29.94
CA ARG A 47 -12.78 -11.69 29.93
C ARG A 47 -12.59 -10.33 30.62
N GLU A 48 -11.96 -10.32 31.78
CA GLU A 48 -11.64 -9.08 32.52
C GLU A 48 -10.81 -8.13 31.65
N SER A 49 -9.78 -8.64 30.95
CA SER A 49 -8.98 -7.83 30.03
C SER A 49 -9.80 -7.25 28.87
N PHE A 50 -10.75 -8.02 28.33
CA PHE A 50 -11.68 -7.57 27.31
C PHE A 50 -12.59 -6.45 27.85
N GLU A 51 -13.22 -6.67 29.00
CA GLU A 51 -14.13 -5.70 29.61
C GLU A 51 -13.42 -4.41 30.01
N THR A 52 -12.21 -4.49 30.54
CA THR A 52 -11.39 -3.33 30.88
C THR A 52 -11.11 -2.47 29.65
N LEU A 53 -10.74 -3.08 28.52
CA LEU A 53 -10.48 -2.33 27.28
C LEU A 53 -11.78 -1.68 26.75
N MET A 54 -12.90 -2.41 26.77
CA MET A 54 -14.19 -1.87 26.31
C MET A 54 -14.69 -0.76 27.23
N GLN A 55 -14.50 -0.89 28.53
CA GLN A 55 -14.84 0.14 29.49
C GLN A 55 -14.00 1.41 29.29
N SER A 56 -12.68 1.27 29.06
CA SER A 56 -11.80 2.40 28.74
C SER A 56 -12.21 3.11 27.46
N ALA A 57 -12.60 2.37 26.43
CA ALA A 57 -13.12 2.94 25.18
C ALA A 57 -14.47 3.66 25.38
N HIS A 58 -15.32 3.16 26.29
CA HIS A 58 -16.58 3.81 26.68
C HIS A 58 -16.32 5.11 27.44
N GLU A 59 -15.42 5.09 28.40
CA GLU A 59 -15.04 6.28 29.20
C GLU A 59 -14.39 7.37 28.36
N SER A 60 -13.67 7.00 27.30
CA SER A 60 -13.17 7.98 26.32
C SER A 60 -14.29 8.64 25.50
N GLY A 61 -15.52 8.15 25.60
CA GLY A 61 -16.68 8.61 24.84
C GLY A 61 -16.65 8.19 23.36
N ALA A 62 -15.86 7.18 23.03
CA ALA A 62 -15.79 6.63 21.66
C ALA A 62 -16.96 5.70 21.34
N ILE A 63 -17.37 4.88 22.31
CA ILE A 63 -18.41 3.86 22.16
C ILE A 63 -19.45 3.91 23.29
N CYS A 64 -20.62 3.31 23.05
CA CYS A 64 -21.62 3.02 24.06
C CYS A 64 -21.72 1.50 24.28
N LEU A 65 -21.73 1.07 25.54
CA LEU A 65 -21.89 -0.32 25.92
C LEU A 65 -23.34 -0.55 26.38
N THR A 66 -24.02 -1.50 25.75
CA THR A 66 -25.30 -2.03 26.24
C THR A 66 -25.01 -3.35 26.96
N ARG A 67 -25.40 -3.42 28.25
CA ARG A 67 -25.20 -4.60 29.09
C ARG A 67 -26.50 -5.32 29.35
N GLU A 68 -26.40 -6.56 29.80
CA GLU A 68 -27.52 -7.42 30.22
C GLU A 68 -28.37 -6.74 31.28
N LYS A 69 -29.69 -6.77 31.08
CA LYS A 69 -30.65 -6.11 31.97
C LYS A 69 -30.68 -6.75 33.35
N GLY A 70 -30.68 -5.93 34.38
CA GLY A 70 -30.82 -6.38 35.79
C GLY A 70 -29.50 -6.60 36.54
N PHE A 71 -28.35 -6.58 35.86
CA PHE A 71 -27.05 -6.82 36.48
C PHE A 71 -26.17 -5.54 36.57
N GLY A 72 -26.66 -4.38 36.12
CA GLY A 72 -25.92 -3.14 36.15
C GLY A 72 -24.57 -3.22 35.41
N LEU A 73 -23.50 -2.77 36.07
CA LEU A 73 -22.12 -2.79 35.51
C LEU A 73 -21.52 -4.21 35.48
N GLU A 74 -22.07 -5.16 36.24
CA GLU A 74 -21.61 -6.56 36.26
C GLU A 74 -22.23 -7.42 35.13
N GLY A 75 -23.26 -6.88 34.44
CA GLY A 75 -23.90 -7.54 33.32
C GLY A 75 -22.96 -7.69 32.12
N ARG A 76 -23.09 -8.80 31.39
CA ARG A 76 -22.31 -9.06 30.17
C ARG A 76 -22.62 -8.04 29.09
N ILE A 77 -21.62 -7.69 28.26
CA ILE A 77 -21.79 -6.77 27.13
C ILE A 77 -22.59 -7.48 26.04
N GLU A 78 -23.76 -6.96 25.69
CA GLU A 78 -24.63 -7.51 24.63
C GLU A 78 -24.46 -6.77 23.30
N ARG A 79 -24.10 -5.48 23.38
CA ARG A 79 -23.98 -4.65 22.19
C ARG A 79 -22.99 -3.50 22.43
N ILE A 80 -22.28 -3.13 21.38
CA ILE A 80 -21.35 -2.01 21.35
C ILE A 80 -21.73 -1.12 20.17
N ASP A 81 -22.11 0.12 20.45
CA ASP A 81 -22.46 1.12 19.45
C ASP A 81 -21.38 2.20 19.38
N LEU A 82 -21.05 2.65 18.17
CA LEU A 82 -20.15 3.78 17.98
C LEU A 82 -20.86 5.09 18.34
N ILE A 83 -20.23 5.93 19.17
CA ILE A 83 -20.66 7.30 19.45
C ILE A 83 -19.87 8.29 18.59
N ASP A 84 -18.54 8.21 18.64
CA ASP A 84 -17.64 9.17 18.00
C ASP A 84 -16.50 8.45 17.29
N LEU A 85 -16.47 8.57 15.96
CA LEU A 85 -15.47 7.94 15.11
C LEU A 85 -14.06 8.51 15.37
N ALA A 86 -13.94 9.82 15.56
CA ALA A 86 -12.64 10.45 15.78
C ALA A 86 -12.05 10.04 17.13
N LYS A 87 -12.87 9.96 18.16
CA LYS A 87 -12.44 9.47 19.48
C LYS A 87 -12.05 8.00 19.44
N LEU A 88 -12.77 7.16 18.67
CA LEU A 88 -12.41 5.75 18.52
C LEU A 88 -11.07 5.60 17.77
N ALA A 89 -10.85 6.36 16.72
CA ALA A 89 -9.58 6.38 16.01
C ALA A 89 -8.42 6.82 16.91
N LEU A 90 -8.64 7.88 17.70
CA LEU A 90 -7.65 8.34 18.68
C LEU A 90 -7.37 7.29 19.76
N PHE A 91 -8.41 6.63 20.27
CA PHE A 91 -8.27 5.56 21.27
C PHE A 91 -7.46 4.37 20.74
N LEU A 92 -7.62 4.04 19.46
CA LEU A 92 -6.88 2.97 18.78
C LEU A 92 -5.49 3.39 18.27
N ASP A 93 -5.13 4.68 18.40
CA ASP A 93 -3.91 5.27 17.82
C ASP A 93 -3.77 5.02 16.31
N VAL A 94 -4.88 5.14 15.58
CA VAL A 94 -4.93 4.97 14.13
C VAL A 94 -5.45 6.24 13.44
N ALA A 95 -4.89 6.56 12.28
CA ALA A 95 -5.39 7.67 11.48
C ALA A 95 -6.70 7.29 10.78
N THR A 96 -7.68 8.20 10.78
CA THR A 96 -8.92 8.01 10.04
C THR A 96 -8.68 8.07 8.52
N GLN A 97 -9.55 7.43 7.74
CA GLN A 97 -9.50 7.52 6.27
C GLN A 97 -9.56 8.97 5.78
N ARG A 98 -10.32 9.82 6.47
CA ARG A 98 -10.41 11.25 6.15
C ARG A 98 -9.06 11.95 6.32
N GLU A 99 -8.35 11.68 7.42
CA GLU A 99 -7.02 12.25 7.68
C GLU A 99 -5.98 11.75 6.69
N LEU A 100 -6.01 10.44 6.39
CA LEU A 100 -5.13 9.84 5.38
C LEU A 100 -5.38 10.45 3.99
N LEU A 101 -6.65 10.66 3.61
CA LEU A 101 -7.02 11.29 2.35
C LEU A 101 -6.57 12.75 2.29
N LEU A 102 -6.70 13.51 3.37
CA LEU A 102 -6.20 14.90 3.44
C LEU A 102 -4.68 14.95 3.28
N LYS A 103 -3.94 14.09 3.98
CA LYS A 103 -2.48 13.96 3.83
C LYS A 103 -2.10 13.58 2.40
N ALA A 104 -2.81 12.62 1.82
CA ALA A 104 -2.61 12.20 0.44
C ALA A 104 -2.85 13.35 -0.55
N ARG A 105 -3.93 14.11 -0.38
CA ARG A 105 -4.25 15.28 -1.22
C ARG A 105 -3.15 16.33 -1.16
N VAL A 106 -2.69 16.70 0.04
CA VAL A 106 -1.59 17.66 0.19
C VAL A 106 -0.33 17.16 -0.52
N MET A 107 0.00 15.89 -0.39
CA MET A 107 1.19 15.29 -1.00
C MET A 107 1.13 15.25 -2.53
N LEU A 108 -0.06 14.99 -3.10
CA LEU A 108 -0.24 14.83 -4.55
C LEU A 108 -0.58 16.13 -5.27
N THR A 109 -1.05 17.17 -4.57
CA THR A 109 -1.40 18.47 -5.16
C THR A 109 -0.34 19.05 -6.11
N PRO A 110 0.97 19.01 -5.80
CA PRO A 110 2.00 19.56 -6.71
C PRO A 110 2.05 18.87 -8.08
N PHE A 111 1.56 17.63 -8.17
CA PHE A 111 1.65 16.80 -9.37
C PHE A 111 0.36 16.78 -10.19
N ILE A 112 -0.77 17.26 -9.62
CA ILE A 112 -2.10 17.18 -10.26
C ILE A 112 -2.16 17.92 -11.59
N GLN A 113 -1.45 19.06 -11.71
CA GLN A 113 -1.46 19.85 -12.96
C GLN A 113 -0.86 19.06 -14.11
N GLU A 114 0.19 18.28 -13.85
CA GLU A 114 0.87 17.47 -14.84
C GLU A 114 0.19 16.12 -15.06
N PHE A 115 -0.32 15.50 -14.00
CA PHE A 115 -0.95 14.19 -14.00
C PHE A 115 -2.41 14.30 -13.52
N LYS A 116 -3.32 14.67 -14.42
CA LYS A 116 -4.74 14.87 -14.08
C LYS A 116 -5.41 13.63 -13.48
N VAL A 117 -4.93 12.44 -13.85
CA VAL A 117 -5.41 11.14 -13.32
C VAL A 117 -5.27 11.03 -11.80
N LEU A 118 -4.42 11.83 -11.16
CA LEU A 118 -4.32 11.86 -9.70
C LEU A 118 -5.59 12.36 -9.02
N ASN A 119 -6.42 13.18 -9.70
CA ASN A 119 -7.75 13.52 -9.18
C ASN A 119 -8.65 12.30 -9.10
N ASP A 120 -8.65 11.46 -10.16
CA ASP A 120 -9.47 10.25 -10.21
C ASP A 120 -8.99 9.23 -9.15
N VAL A 121 -7.67 9.19 -8.88
CA VAL A 121 -7.11 8.39 -7.77
C VAL A 121 -7.64 8.88 -6.43
N LEU A 122 -7.62 10.19 -6.16
CA LEU A 122 -8.11 10.78 -4.91
C LEU A 122 -9.62 10.57 -4.75
N GLU A 123 -10.40 10.71 -5.82
CA GLU A 123 -11.84 10.43 -5.82
C GLU A 123 -12.14 8.96 -5.54
N SER A 124 -11.39 8.04 -6.18
CA SER A 124 -11.51 6.62 -5.91
C SER A 124 -11.23 6.28 -4.45
N TRP A 125 -10.19 6.86 -3.87
CA TRP A 125 -9.85 6.69 -2.46
C TRP A 125 -10.90 7.30 -1.52
N GLN A 126 -11.53 8.41 -1.90
CA GLN A 126 -12.64 9.00 -1.15
C GLN A 126 -13.84 8.05 -1.07
N LEU A 127 -14.06 7.25 -2.11
CA LEU A 127 -15.06 6.18 -2.16
C LEU A 127 -14.55 4.85 -1.57
N LEU A 128 -13.44 4.86 -0.86
CA LEU A 128 -12.77 3.67 -0.28
C LEU A 128 -12.41 2.59 -1.32
N LYS A 129 -12.31 2.97 -2.59
CA LYS A 129 -11.86 2.08 -3.66
C LYS A 129 -10.34 2.07 -3.72
N LYS A 130 -9.75 0.89 -3.84
CA LYS A 130 -8.30 0.76 -4.06
C LYS A 130 -7.97 0.97 -5.53
N VAL A 131 -6.93 1.75 -5.82
CA VAL A 131 -6.39 1.95 -7.17
C VAL A 131 -5.06 1.22 -7.26
N ARG A 132 -4.92 0.29 -8.22
CA ARG A 132 -3.71 -0.54 -8.34
C ARG A 132 -3.25 -1.13 -7.00
N ARG A 133 -4.19 -1.60 -6.17
CA ARG A 133 -3.98 -2.13 -4.81
C ARG A 133 -3.43 -1.11 -3.80
N THR A 134 -3.46 0.18 -4.11
CA THR A 134 -3.06 1.25 -3.20
C THR A 134 -4.26 1.92 -2.54
N SER A 135 -4.04 2.47 -1.35
CA SER A 135 -4.95 3.29 -0.55
C SER A 135 -4.27 4.63 -0.24
N PRO A 136 -4.94 5.61 0.39
CA PRO A 136 -4.33 6.91 0.72
C PRO A 136 -3.02 6.83 1.48
N GLU A 137 -2.79 5.78 2.28
CA GLU A 137 -1.53 5.51 2.98
C GLU A 137 -0.33 5.40 2.03
N LYS A 138 -0.58 4.97 0.79
CA LYS A 138 0.41 4.81 -0.27
C LYS A 138 0.56 6.03 -1.19
N ALA A 139 0.06 7.20 -0.77
CA ALA A 139 0.19 8.43 -1.54
C ALA A 139 1.64 8.79 -1.85
N LYS A 140 2.57 8.43 -0.96
CA LYS A 140 4.00 8.62 -1.20
C LYS A 140 4.48 7.85 -2.43
N ASP A 141 4.03 6.63 -2.65
CA ASP A 141 4.43 5.83 -3.81
C ASP A 141 3.98 6.50 -5.12
N TRP A 142 2.80 7.14 -5.14
CA TRP A 142 2.31 7.93 -6.28
C TRP A 142 3.13 9.21 -6.50
N SER A 143 3.45 9.92 -5.42
CA SER A 143 4.34 11.09 -5.48
C SER A 143 5.73 10.71 -6.01
N ASP A 144 6.28 9.60 -5.54
CA ASP A 144 7.58 9.11 -5.98
C ASP A 144 7.53 8.67 -7.46
N ALA A 145 6.45 8.02 -7.92
CA ALA A 145 6.25 7.68 -9.34
C ALA A 145 6.18 8.95 -10.22
N ALA A 146 5.42 9.97 -9.80
CA ALA A 146 5.37 11.26 -10.51
C ALA A 146 6.76 11.93 -10.60
N ARG A 147 7.53 11.91 -9.51
CA ARG A 147 8.89 12.45 -9.48
C ARG A 147 9.83 11.73 -10.45
N VAL A 148 9.70 10.42 -10.61
CA VAL A 148 10.50 9.67 -11.60
C VAL A 148 10.22 10.17 -13.00
N ILE A 149 8.95 10.29 -13.39
CA ILE A 149 8.58 10.74 -14.74
C ILE A 149 9.08 12.16 -14.99
N ILE A 150 8.87 13.07 -14.04
CA ILE A 150 9.34 14.47 -14.15
C ILE A 150 10.87 14.52 -14.24
N TYR A 151 11.58 13.74 -13.41
CA TYR A 151 13.03 13.68 -13.45
C TYR A 151 13.53 13.22 -14.83
N MET A 152 12.96 12.14 -15.37
CA MET A 152 13.35 11.63 -16.68
C MET A 152 13.05 12.60 -17.82
N ARG A 153 11.89 13.27 -17.80
CA ARG A 153 11.54 14.31 -18.80
C ARG A 153 12.48 15.52 -18.80
N ASN A 154 13.06 15.85 -17.65
CA ASN A 154 13.96 16.97 -17.48
C ASN A 154 15.44 16.62 -17.78
N GLN A 155 15.76 15.38 -18.14
CA GLN A 155 17.12 14.99 -18.50
C GLN A 155 17.45 15.47 -19.94
N PRO A 156 18.49 16.30 -20.12
CA PRO A 156 18.84 16.81 -21.46
C PRO A 156 19.40 15.75 -22.39
N ASP A 157 19.81 14.61 -21.88
CA ASP A 157 20.59 13.60 -22.61
C ASP A 157 19.79 12.32 -22.95
N ILE A 158 18.45 12.31 -22.89
CA ILE A 158 17.61 11.15 -23.30
C ILE A 158 17.89 10.78 -24.78
N THR A 159 18.47 11.68 -25.57
CA THR A 159 18.91 11.39 -26.94
C THR A 159 20.13 10.45 -27.00
N LYS A 160 20.81 10.18 -25.88
CA LYS A 160 22.05 9.34 -25.84
C LYS A 160 21.81 7.90 -25.38
N GLY A 161 20.60 7.51 -24.99
CA GLY A 161 20.29 6.15 -24.57
C GLY A 161 19.46 6.08 -23.31
N GLU A 162 18.89 4.91 -23.06
CA GLU A 162 18.11 4.62 -21.86
C GLU A 162 19.02 4.57 -20.62
N LEU A 163 18.53 5.12 -19.48
CA LEU A 163 19.26 5.08 -18.22
C LEU A 163 18.94 3.81 -17.41
N PRO A 164 19.93 3.24 -16.69
CA PRO A 164 19.68 2.10 -15.82
C PRO A 164 18.71 2.42 -14.69
N ILE A 165 17.66 1.60 -14.53
CA ILE A 165 16.65 1.78 -13.45
C ILE A 165 17.30 1.88 -12.08
N ARG A 166 18.31 1.05 -11.81
CA ARG A 166 18.98 1.02 -10.50
C ARG A 166 19.73 2.30 -10.19
N GLU A 167 20.35 2.89 -11.18
CA GLU A 167 21.09 4.15 -11.04
C GLU A 167 20.12 5.29 -10.71
N VAL A 168 19.06 5.47 -11.50
CA VAL A 168 18.05 6.51 -11.28
C VAL A 168 17.33 6.29 -9.94
N SER A 169 17.01 5.03 -9.61
CA SER A 169 16.38 4.70 -8.32
C SER A 169 17.29 5.01 -7.13
N ALA A 170 18.58 4.70 -7.22
CA ALA A 170 19.56 5.04 -6.18
C ALA A 170 19.75 6.56 -6.05
N HIS A 171 19.77 7.27 -7.18
CA HIS A 171 19.91 8.74 -7.20
C HIS A 171 18.74 9.42 -6.50
N LEU A 172 17.50 9.08 -6.89
CA LEU A 172 16.29 9.75 -6.38
C LEU A 172 15.90 9.32 -4.97
N PHE A 173 16.10 8.04 -4.63
CA PHE A 173 15.51 7.43 -3.43
C PHE A 173 16.54 6.81 -2.47
N LYS A 174 17.83 6.82 -2.81
CA LYS A 174 18.89 6.11 -2.06
C LYS A 174 18.62 4.61 -1.93
N ASN A 175 17.81 4.05 -2.84
CA ASN A 175 17.45 2.64 -2.87
C ASN A 175 17.25 2.20 -4.32
N THR A 176 17.95 1.16 -4.74
CA THR A 176 18.01 0.69 -6.14
C THR A 176 16.74 -0.01 -6.65
N LYS A 177 15.79 -0.34 -5.75
CA LYS A 177 14.61 -1.17 -6.09
C LYS A 177 13.28 -0.40 -6.04
N VAL A 178 13.28 0.91 -5.78
CA VAL A 178 12.03 1.68 -5.63
C VAL A 178 11.28 1.75 -6.95
N ILE A 179 11.95 2.14 -8.05
CA ILE A 179 11.30 2.31 -9.36
C ILE A 179 10.69 0.99 -9.86
N GLU A 180 11.33 -0.15 -9.62
CA GLU A 180 10.76 -1.46 -10.00
C GLU A 180 9.40 -1.72 -9.33
N LYS A 181 9.25 -1.31 -8.06
CA LYS A 181 8.00 -1.45 -7.30
C LYS A 181 6.91 -0.48 -7.76
N LEU A 182 7.28 0.65 -8.34
CA LEU A 182 6.39 1.70 -8.79
C LEU A 182 5.84 1.48 -10.21
N SER A 183 6.26 0.43 -10.93
CA SER A 183 5.92 0.20 -12.33
C SER A 183 4.44 0.30 -12.66
N GLY A 184 3.56 -0.26 -11.81
CA GLY A 184 2.11 -0.18 -12.01
C GLY A 184 1.52 1.22 -11.80
N LEU A 185 2.18 2.07 -11.01
CA LEU A 185 1.78 3.47 -10.79
C LEU A 185 2.31 4.36 -11.91
N LEU A 186 3.54 4.12 -12.35
CA LEU A 186 4.12 4.77 -13.54
C LEU A 186 3.23 4.54 -14.76
N ASP A 187 2.75 3.29 -14.94
CA ASP A 187 1.83 2.92 -16.01
C ASP A 187 0.56 3.77 -16.02
N VAL A 188 -0.09 3.92 -14.87
CA VAL A 188 -1.31 4.75 -14.74
C VAL A 188 -1.03 6.23 -15.02
N LEU A 189 0.08 6.77 -14.50
CA LEU A 189 0.44 8.17 -14.72
C LEU A 189 0.76 8.48 -16.19
N LEU A 190 1.36 7.54 -16.91
CA LEU A 190 1.67 7.67 -18.34
C LEU A 190 0.43 7.52 -19.21
N CYS A 191 -0.41 6.51 -18.92
CA CYS A 191 -1.67 6.30 -19.63
C CYS A 191 -2.72 7.38 -19.36
N GLY A 192 -2.66 8.03 -18.19
CA GLY A 192 -3.66 9.03 -17.78
C GLY A 192 -5.05 8.47 -17.53
N ASN A 193 -5.21 7.14 -17.35
CA ASN A 193 -6.49 6.48 -17.15
C ASN A 193 -6.35 5.33 -16.14
N LEU A 194 -7.27 5.27 -15.14
CA LEU A 194 -7.29 4.22 -14.12
C LEU A 194 -7.72 2.85 -14.65
N ASP A 195 -8.61 2.84 -15.66
CA ASP A 195 -9.23 1.62 -16.19
C ASP A 195 -8.38 0.94 -17.27
N SER A 196 -7.24 1.54 -17.64
CA SER A 196 -6.33 0.93 -18.61
C SER A 196 -5.79 -0.42 -18.10
N PRO A 197 -5.72 -1.46 -18.97
CA PRO A 197 -5.11 -2.73 -18.58
C PRO A 197 -3.64 -2.53 -18.24
N PRO A 198 -3.10 -3.26 -17.24
CA PRO A 198 -1.71 -3.13 -16.85
C PRO A 198 -0.79 -3.59 -17.99
N ARG A 199 0.15 -2.72 -18.38
CA ARG A 199 1.17 -3.01 -19.40
C ARG A 199 2.37 -3.75 -18.81
N ASN A 200 3.21 -4.31 -19.69
CA ASN A 200 4.46 -4.92 -19.26
C ASN A 200 5.37 -3.84 -18.63
N PRO A 201 5.92 -4.08 -17.43
CA PRO A 201 6.82 -3.14 -16.79
C PRO A 201 7.99 -2.67 -17.66
N ARG A 202 8.56 -3.52 -18.51
CA ARG A 202 9.65 -3.15 -19.42
C ARG A 202 9.22 -2.09 -20.44
N GLU A 203 8.02 -2.22 -20.99
CA GLU A 203 7.45 -1.23 -21.93
C GLU A 203 7.24 0.13 -21.25
N VAL A 204 6.70 0.11 -20.00
CA VAL A 204 6.49 1.32 -19.19
C VAL A 204 7.83 2.02 -18.90
N TRP A 205 8.86 1.27 -18.57
CA TRP A 205 10.18 1.84 -18.29
C TRP A 205 10.83 2.41 -19.56
N SER A 206 10.80 1.66 -20.67
CA SER A 206 11.36 2.13 -21.93
C SER A 206 10.69 3.40 -22.45
N GLU A 207 9.36 3.56 -22.24
CA GLU A 207 8.62 4.77 -22.63
C GLU A 207 9.16 6.04 -21.94
N ILE A 208 9.69 5.91 -20.72
CA ILE A 208 10.30 7.03 -19.98
C ILE A 208 11.84 7.08 -20.08
N GLY A 209 12.44 6.28 -20.96
CA GLY A 209 13.89 6.24 -21.17
C GLY A 209 14.65 5.49 -20.06
N LEU A 210 14.01 4.51 -19.41
CA LEU A 210 14.64 3.63 -18.43
C LEU A 210 14.76 2.21 -18.97
N HIS A 211 15.89 1.55 -18.69
CA HIS A 211 16.04 0.13 -18.96
C HIS A 211 16.42 -0.66 -17.69
N LYS A 212 16.02 -1.91 -17.66
CA LYS A 212 16.48 -2.82 -16.62
C LYS A 212 17.78 -3.44 -17.02
N GLU A 213 18.82 -3.19 -16.20
CA GLU A 213 20.11 -3.87 -16.39
C GLU A 213 19.91 -5.37 -16.29
N GLU A 214 20.46 -6.08 -17.24
CA GLU A 214 20.52 -7.53 -17.20
C GLU A 214 21.57 -7.97 -16.16
N GLN A 215 21.23 -9.06 -15.47
CA GLN A 215 22.16 -9.56 -14.46
C GLN A 215 23.36 -10.23 -15.15
N PRO A 216 24.59 -9.82 -14.83
CA PRO A 216 25.75 -10.50 -15.36
C PRO A 216 25.79 -11.95 -14.88
N VAL A 217 25.99 -12.88 -15.81
CA VAL A 217 26.22 -14.29 -15.50
C VAL A 217 27.73 -14.49 -15.29
N ARG A 218 28.09 -15.08 -14.15
CA ARG A 218 29.47 -15.52 -13.92
C ARG A 218 29.64 -16.91 -14.52
N LEU A 219 30.59 -17.04 -15.44
CA LEU A 219 31.03 -18.31 -15.98
C LEU A 219 32.43 -18.64 -15.45
N ALA A 220 32.63 -19.88 -15.00
CA ALA A 220 33.92 -20.38 -14.56
C ALA A 220 34.17 -21.76 -15.20
N GLY A 221 35.37 -21.97 -15.78
CA GLY A 221 35.75 -23.21 -16.44
C GLY A 221 36.09 -23.02 -17.91
N SER A 222 36.35 -24.14 -18.62
CA SER A 222 36.58 -24.11 -20.06
C SER A 222 35.27 -23.94 -20.81
N VAL A 223 35.03 -22.73 -21.35
CA VAL A 223 33.79 -22.36 -22.03
C VAL A 223 34.11 -21.71 -23.36
N THR A 224 33.40 -22.13 -24.42
CA THR A 224 33.45 -21.46 -25.72
C THR A 224 32.24 -20.54 -25.84
N ILE A 225 32.47 -19.25 -25.98
CA ILE A 225 31.43 -18.24 -26.22
C ILE A 225 31.42 -17.93 -27.69
N LYS A 226 30.33 -18.32 -28.39
CA LYS A 226 30.12 -17.98 -29.81
C LYS A 226 29.10 -16.83 -29.92
N ARG A 227 29.53 -15.74 -30.56
CA ARG A 227 28.67 -14.62 -30.96
C ARG A 227 28.74 -14.47 -32.48
N GLU A 228 27.81 -13.78 -33.10
CA GLU A 228 27.79 -13.58 -34.57
C GLU A 228 29.13 -13.09 -35.14
N ARG A 229 29.86 -12.24 -34.43
CA ARG A 229 31.12 -11.63 -34.89
C ARG A 229 32.36 -12.07 -34.11
N VAL A 230 32.22 -12.78 -33.02
CA VAL A 230 33.34 -13.13 -32.14
C VAL A 230 33.15 -14.53 -31.57
N CYS A 231 34.18 -15.37 -31.67
CA CYS A 231 34.28 -16.62 -30.94
C CYS A 231 35.40 -16.49 -29.88
N ALA A 232 35.07 -16.57 -28.61
CA ALA A 232 36.05 -16.53 -27.53
C ALA A 232 36.12 -17.89 -26.84
N LEU A 233 37.33 -18.45 -26.77
CA LEU A 233 37.62 -19.68 -26.01
C LEU A 233 38.23 -19.29 -24.66
N LEU A 234 37.60 -19.72 -23.59
CA LEU A 234 38.13 -19.62 -22.19
C LEU A 234 38.64 -21.02 -21.79
N ASP A 235 39.93 -21.25 -21.85
CA ASP A 235 40.55 -22.56 -21.65
C ASP A 235 41.18 -22.78 -20.29
N THR A 236 41.24 -21.74 -19.48
CA THR A 236 41.72 -21.80 -18.08
C THR A 236 40.59 -21.45 -17.09
N PRO A 237 40.66 -21.74 -15.80
CA PRO A 237 39.66 -21.32 -14.82
C PRO A 237 39.59 -19.80 -14.78
N TYR A 238 38.73 -19.26 -15.64
CA TYR A 238 38.51 -17.84 -15.88
C TYR A 238 37.15 -17.46 -15.35
N SER A 239 37.05 -16.35 -14.62
CA SER A 239 35.78 -15.79 -14.18
C SER A 239 35.45 -14.61 -15.08
N CYS A 240 34.44 -14.76 -15.93
CA CYS A 240 33.93 -13.72 -16.81
C CYS A 240 32.52 -13.31 -16.43
N LEU A 241 32.23 -12.01 -16.52
CA LEU A 241 30.89 -11.47 -16.41
C LEU A 241 30.29 -11.31 -17.81
N LEU A 242 29.23 -12.05 -18.11
CA LEU A 242 28.44 -11.89 -19.30
C LEU A 242 27.10 -11.25 -18.97
N TYR A 243 26.66 -10.34 -19.80
CA TYR A 243 25.30 -9.75 -19.72
C TYR A 243 24.35 -10.59 -20.57
N THR A 244 23.17 -10.86 -20.03
CA THR A 244 22.18 -11.79 -20.63
C THR A 244 21.46 -11.24 -21.85
N SER A 245 21.57 -9.93 -22.17
CA SER A 245 21.06 -9.33 -23.41
C SER A 245 21.65 -9.93 -24.68
N ASP A 246 22.85 -10.49 -24.56
CA ASP A 246 23.57 -11.06 -25.70
C ASP A 246 23.18 -12.53 -25.99
N ALA A 247 22.23 -13.09 -25.22
CA ALA A 247 21.83 -14.50 -25.35
C ALA A 247 20.46 -14.70 -26.01
N ALA A 248 19.80 -13.62 -26.48
CA ALA A 248 18.41 -13.64 -26.96
C ALA A 248 18.25 -13.32 -28.47
N ASP A 249 19.34 -13.41 -29.28
CA ASP A 249 19.29 -13.38 -30.74
C ASP A 249 19.67 -14.73 -31.33
#